data_48bf7fc28b250597172b874ea01b4ca7
#
_entry.id   48bf7fc28b250597172b874ea01b4ca7
#
_cell.length_a   1.000
_cell.length_b   1.000
_cell.length_c   1.000
_cell.angle_alpha   90.00
_cell.angle_beta   90.00
_cell.angle_gamma   90.00
#
_symmetry.space_group_name_H-M   'P 1'
#
loop_
_entity.id
_entity.type
_entity.pdbx_description
1 polymer ?
#
loop_
_entity_poly.entity_id
_entity_poly.type
_entity_poly.pdbx_seq_one_letter_code
_entity_poly.pdbx_strand_id
1 'polypeptide(L)'
;KEGQKTQGTGYYGKVDGKLPIIEKEDILPVFRRTEVGTDIYIFGFINTKPDYANWQERICSAVLENFFVALYNNKLSVEISDEKGSSLRINQDTLPELLEKYSAERGFKAHHFYQAIVSENSCHFSEKNFLGMGDVTLDILIEKDCPKKIAMLRGTGMSIYLKKFQSHMNFAGVFQATGEKINEALKEMEPPEHDKWAPERYNDMKEGKRILTAINGWIREKIQEITSRNTEQEVDFEGMQEFLPDELDEELAPPSIIPGERPPDPNTKPQSNPDPPPAERPRPDPIVINPNPKPEEYQP
;
A
#
# COMPACT_ATOMS: atom_id res chain seq x y z
N LYS A 1 4.23 -28.05 34.47
CA LYS A 1 4.61 -28.96 33.37
C LYS A 1 5.76 -28.29 32.64
N GLU A 2 6.96 -28.62 33.07
CA GLU A 2 8.19 -28.13 32.45
C GLU A 2 8.36 -28.73 31.04
N GLY A 3 8.61 -27.86 30.06
CA GLY A 3 9.14 -28.25 28.77
C GLY A 3 8.22 -28.29 27.55
N GLN A 4 6.92 -27.91 27.64
CA GLN A 4 6.09 -27.77 26.45
C GLN A 4 6.23 -26.35 25.87
N LYS A 5 6.93 -26.26 24.74
CA LYS A 5 6.93 -25.04 23.92
C LYS A 5 5.56 -24.88 23.28
N THR A 6 4.87 -23.77 23.54
CA THR A 6 3.64 -23.41 22.83
C THR A 6 3.97 -22.90 21.44
N GLN A 7 3.21 -23.30 20.42
CA GLN A 7 3.26 -22.70 19.09
C GLN A 7 2.68 -21.29 19.16
N GLY A 8 3.35 -20.32 18.52
CA GLY A 8 2.82 -18.96 18.34
C GLY A 8 1.63 -18.87 17.36
N THR A 9 1.34 -19.95 16.63
CA THR A 9 0.26 -20.04 15.66
C THR A 9 -0.68 -21.20 16.02
N GLY A 10 -1.96 -20.90 16.08
CA GLY A 10 -3.03 -21.88 16.27
C GLY A 10 -3.96 -21.91 15.05
N TYR A 11 -4.80 -22.92 14.98
CA TYR A 11 -5.90 -22.98 14.00
C TYR A 11 -7.12 -23.58 14.67
N TYR A 12 -8.29 -23.21 14.15
CA TYR A 12 -9.56 -23.78 14.56
C TYR A 12 -9.90 -24.95 13.63
N GLY A 13 -9.86 -26.17 14.16
CA GLY A 13 -10.07 -27.36 13.37
C GLY A 13 -10.09 -28.64 14.20
N LYS A 14 -10.20 -29.79 13.56
CA LYS A 14 -10.11 -31.11 14.22
C LYS A 14 -8.66 -31.35 14.64
N VAL A 15 -8.45 -31.61 15.93
CA VAL A 15 -7.12 -31.78 16.52
C VAL A 15 -6.40 -32.98 15.91
N ASP A 16 -7.14 -34.08 15.73
CA ASP A 16 -6.63 -35.27 15.09
C ASP A 16 -6.47 -35.05 13.58
N GLY A 17 -5.25 -35.22 13.11
CA GLY A 17 -4.91 -35.04 11.69
C GLY A 17 -4.84 -33.59 11.20
N LYS A 18 -5.05 -32.59 12.06
CA LYS A 18 -5.04 -31.16 11.71
C LYS A 18 -5.94 -30.82 10.51
N LEU A 19 -7.13 -31.39 10.51
CA LEU A 19 -8.09 -31.27 9.41
C LEU A 19 -9.03 -30.05 9.62
N PRO A 20 -9.51 -29.41 8.53
CA PRO A 20 -10.51 -28.38 8.64
C PRO A 20 -11.84 -28.96 9.16
N ILE A 21 -12.68 -28.11 9.76
CA ILE A 21 -14.06 -28.43 10.08
C ILE A 21 -14.86 -28.35 8.79
N ILE A 22 -15.51 -29.44 8.41
CA ILE A 22 -16.32 -29.54 7.19
C ILE A 22 -17.80 -29.46 7.55
N GLU A 23 -18.20 -30.08 8.66
CA GLU A 23 -19.59 -30.13 9.07
C GLU A 23 -20.01 -28.83 9.76
N LYS A 24 -21.13 -28.25 9.31
CA LYS A 24 -21.66 -26.98 9.81
C LYS A 24 -21.98 -27.04 11.31
N GLU A 25 -22.38 -28.21 11.79
CA GLU A 25 -22.73 -28.47 13.18
C GLU A 25 -21.54 -28.38 14.11
N ASP A 26 -20.35 -28.71 13.63
CA ASP A 26 -19.09 -28.65 14.37
C ASP A 26 -18.54 -27.23 14.50
N ILE A 27 -19.10 -26.26 13.71
CA ILE A 27 -18.71 -24.84 13.78
C ILE A 27 -19.45 -24.20 14.95
N LEU A 28 -18.73 -23.48 15.81
CA LEU A 28 -19.35 -22.70 16.89
C LEU A 28 -20.41 -21.74 16.32
N PRO A 29 -21.58 -21.59 16.97
CA PRO A 29 -22.67 -20.76 16.44
C PRO A 29 -22.24 -19.33 16.07
N VAL A 30 -21.34 -18.74 16.84
CA VAL A 30 -20.80 -17.38 16.62
C VAL A 30 -20.01 -17.26 15.30
N PHE A 31 -19.49 -18.36 14.76
CA PHE A 31 -18.73 -18.38 13.51
C PHE A 31 -19.53 -18.96 12.33
N ARG A 32 -20.81 -19.29 12.54
CA ARG A 32 -21.66 -19.83 11.47
C ARG A 32 -22.15 -18.72 10.57
N ARG A 33 -21.84 -18.83 9.28
CA ARG A 33 -22.36 -17.93 8.25
C ARG A 33 -23.66 -18.45 7.68
N THR A 34 -24.50 -17.51 7.29
CA THR A 34 -25.74 -17.77 6.55
C THR A 34 -25.61 -17.44 5.06
N GLU A 35 -24.61 -16.65 4.71
CA GLU A 35 -24.37 -16.14 3.35
C GLU A 35 -23.00 -16.58 2.82
N VAL A 36 -22.83 -16.55 1.50
CA VAL A 36 -21.54 -16.84 0.85
C VAL A 36 -20.57 -15.70 1.14
N GLY A 37 -19.33 -16.05 1.51
CA GLY A 37 -18.28 -15.05 1.78
C GLY A 37 -17.20 -15.57 2.73
N THR A 38 -16.39 -14.66 3.24
CA THR A 38 -15.28 -14.94 4.17
C THR A 38 -15.42 -14.03 5.40
N ASP A 39 -15.27 -14.59 6.59
CA ASP A 39 -15.18 -13.85 7.84
C ASP A 39 -13.74 -13.87 8.36
N ILE A 40 -13.26 -12.72 8.81
CA ILE A 40 -11.97 -12.57 9.47
C ILE A 40 -12.24 -12.02 10.88
N TYR A 41 -11.82 -12.77 11.90
CA TYR A 41 -11.98 -12.41 13.30
C TYR A 41 -10.65 -11.91 13.87
N ILE A 42 -10.62 -10.66 14.34
CA ILE A 42 -9.45 -10.04 14.96
C ILE A 42 -9.74 -9.85 16.45
N PHE A 43 -9.10 -10.67 17.29
CA PHE A 43 -9.24 -10.59 18.74
C PHE A 43 -8.25 -9.57 19.31
N GLY A 44 -8.70 -8.83 20.32
CA GLY A 44 -7.86 -7.85 21.01
C GLY A 44 -7.50 -6.64 20.14
N PHE A 45 -8.37 -6.24 19.22
CA PHE A 45 -8.16 -5.03 18.45
C PHE A 45 -8.07 -3.81 19.35
N ILE A 46 -6.94 -3.10 19.32
CA ILE A 46 -6.67 -1.92 20.14
C ILE A 46 -6.49 -0.71 19.20
N ASN A 47 -7.29 0.34 19.43
CA ASN A 47 -7.08 1.62 18.77
C ASN A 47 -5.96 2.39 19.50
N THR A 48 -4.72 2.28 18.99
CA THR A 48 -3.53 2.89 19.61
C THR A 48 -3.16 4.27 19.05
N LYS A 49 -3.81 4.69 17.94
CA LYS A 49 -3.52 5.98 17.33
C LYS A 49 -4.41 7.07 17.92
N PRO A 50 -3.83 8.11 18.58
CA PRO A 50 -4.60 9.19 19.19
C PRO A 50 -5.26 10.14 18.19
N ASP A 51 -4.88 10.07 16.90
CA ASP A 51 -5.33 11.01 15.87
C ASP A 51 -6.78 10.78 15.41
N TYR A 52 -7.40 9.67 15.81
CA TYR A 52 -8.78 9.34 15.46
C TYR A 52 -9.67 9.28 16.70
N ALA A 53 -10.83 9.93 16.66
CA ALA A 53 -11.78 9.95 17.75
C ALA A 53 -12.28 8.55 18.12
N ASN A 54 -12.38 7.67 17.10
CA ASN A 54 -12.83 6.30 17.28
C ASN A 54 -12.22 5.36 16.23
N TRP A 55 -12.37 4.06 16.44
CA TRP A 55 -11.85 3.04 15.53
C TRP A 55 -12.57 3.00 14.17
N GLN A 56 -13.85 3.38 14.10
CA GLN A 56 -14.62 3.42 12.86
C GLN A 56 -14.05 4.48 11.91
N GLU A 57 -13.72 5.67 12.41
CA GLU A 57 -13.09 6.73 11.62
C GLU A 57 -11.74 6.30 11.08
N ARG A 58 -10.95 5.60 11.89
CA ARG A 58 -9.66 5.06 11.44
C ARG A 58 -9.82 4.05 10.32
N ILE A 59 -10.78 3.14 10.42
CA ILE A 59 -11.06 2.16 9.34
C ILE A 59 -11.57 2.91 8.11
N CYS A 60 -12.49 3.87 8.29
CA CYS A 60 -13.00 4.69 7.19
C CYS A 60 -11.87 5.39 6.44
N SER A 61 -10.99 6.11 7.13
CA SER A 61 -9.85 6.78 6.53
C SER A 61 -8.95 5.81 5.77
N ALA A 62 -8.64 4.65 6.35
CA ALA A 62 -7.83 3.63 5.70
C ALA A 62 -8.51 3.04 4.43
N VAL A 63 -9.82 2.84 4.46
CA VAL A 63 -10.60 2.38 3.30
C VAL A 63 -10.56 3.42 2.19
N LEU A 64 -10.76 4.70 2.52
CA LEU A 64 -10.71 5.80 1.56
C LEU A 64 -9.32 5.94 0.93
N GLU A 65 -8.24 5.85 1.72
CA GLU A 65 -6.87 5.99 1.20
C GLU A 65 -6.45 4.84 0.27
N ASN A 66 -6.90 3.62 0.57
CA ASN A 66 -6.41 2.45 -0.15
C ASN A 66 -7.37 1.95 -1.24
N PHE A 67 -8.66 2.30 -1.20
CA PHE A 67 -9.67 1.72 -2.08
C PHE A 67 -10.55 2.75 -2.82
N PHE A 68 -10.20 4.04 -2.82
CA PHE A 68 -11.03 5.08 -3.43
C PHE A 68 -11.38 4.80 -4.91
N VAL A 69 -10.48 4.20 -5.70
CA VAL A 69 -10.75 3.83 -7.09
C VAL A 69 -11.72 2.65 -7.19
N ALA A 70 -11.58 1.65 -6.31
CA ALA A 70 -12.52 0.53 -6.28
C ALA A 70 -13.94 0.97 -5.87
N LEU A 71 -14.04 1.92 -4.93
CA LEU A 71 -15.28 2.55 -4.51
C LEU A 71 -15.88 3.39 -5.67
N TYR A 72 -15.08 4.25 -6.29
CA TYR A 72 -15.48 5.08 -7.42
C TYR A 72 -16.04 4.25 -8.59
N ASN A 73 -15.40 3.13 -8.90
CA ASN A 73 -15.82 2.22 -9.96
C ASN A 73 -16.95 1.26 -9.53
N ASN A 74 -17.55 1.47 -8.36
CA ASN A 74 -18.59 0.60 -7.79
C ASN A 74 -18.22 -0.89 -7.71
N LYS A 75 -16.93 -1.17 -7.52
CA LYS A 75 -16.38 -2.53 -7.34
C LYS A 75 -16.30 -2.96 -5.88
N LEU A 76 -16.44 -2.01 -4.96
CA LEU A 76 -16.35 -2.21 -3.52
C LEU A 76 -17.42 -1.37 -2.82
N SER A 77 -18.05 -1.96 -1.82
CA SER A 77 -18.87 -1.26 -0.82
C SER A 77 -18.47 -1.79 0.55
N VAL A 78 -18.26 -0.89 1.50
CA VAL A 78 -17.86 -1.22 2.87
C VAL A 78 -18.91 -0.68 3.83
N GLU A 79 -19.29 -1.47 4.81
CA GLU A 79 -20.13 -1.05 5.91
C GLU A 79 -19.39 -1.28 7.22
N ILE A 80 -19.27 -0.23 8.02
CA ILE A 80 -18.64 -0.26 9.33
C ILE A 80 -19.74 -0.08 10.37
N SER A 81 -20.02 -1.11 11.14
CA SER A 81 -21.06 -1.08 12.17
C SER A 81 -20.50 -1.34 13.57
N ASP A 82 -21.15 -0.81 14.58
CA ASP A 82 -20.84 -1.04 15.98
C ASP A 82 -21.94 -1.83 16.69
N GLU A 83 -21.66 -2.23 17.93
CA GLU A 83 -22.60 -2.97 18.77
C GLU A 83 -23.89 -2.19 19.11
N LYS A 84 -23.83 -0.84 18.96
CA LYS A 84 -24.97 0.05 19.26
C LYS A 84 -25.89 0.23 18.06
N GLY A 85 -25.57 -0.41 16.93
CA GLY A 85 -26.35 -0.31 15.69
C GLY A 85 -26.04 0.96 14.87
N SER A 86 -24.99 1.71 15.22
CA SER A 86 -24.48 2.76 14.36
C SER A 86 -23.76 2.14 13.18
N SER A 87 -24.08 2.61 11.97
CA SER A 87 -23.53 2.08 10.72
C SER A 87 -23.05 3.23 9.85
N LEU A 88 -21.82 3.11 9.33
CA LEU A 88 -21.24 4.00 8.33
C LEU A 88 -21.04 3.21 7.04
N ARG A 89 -21.73 3.63 5.98
CA ARG A 89 -21.58 3.02 4.65
C ARG A 89 -20.63 3.85 3.79
N ILE A 90 -19.69 3.15 3.14
CA ILE A 90 -18.68 3.72 2.25
C ILE A 90 -18.88 3.04 0.89
N ASN A 91 -19.36 3.77 -0.09
CA ASN A 91 -19.62 3.29 -1.45
C ASN A 91 -19.42 4.44 -2.45
N GLN A 92 -19.76 4.23 -3.71
CA GLN A 92 -19.64 5.23 -4.75
C GLN A 92 -20.39 6.54 -4.42
N ASP A 93 -21.60 6.44 -3.85
CA ASP A 93 -22.45 7.60 -3.58
C ASP A 93 -21.94 8.45 -2.41
N THR A 94 -21.42 7.81 -1.37
CA THR A 94 -20.91 8.48 -0.15
C THR A 94 -19.44 8.88 -0.27
N LEU A 95 -18.72 8.38 -1.27
CA LEU A 95 -17.29 8.61 -1.45
C LEU A 95 -16.90 10.10 -1.53
N PRO A 96 -17.55 10.96 -2.34
CA PRO A 96 -17.15 12.35 -2.46
C PRO A 96 -17.27 13.12 -1.14
N GLU A 97 -18.39 12.95 -0.43
CA GLU A 97 -18.64 13.60 0.86
C GLU A 97 -17.64 13.16 1.93
N LEU A 98 -17.33 11.85 1.98
CA LEU A 98 -16.37 11.31 2.94
C LEU A 98 -14.95 11.80 2.64
N LEU A 99 -14.53 11.83 1.37
CA LEU A 99 -13.22 12.37 1.00
C LEU A 99 -13.08 13.84 1.37
N GLU A 100 -14.12 14.64 1.17
CA GLU A 100 -14.13 16.04 1.58
C GLU A 100 -14.05 16.19 3.10
N LYS A 101 -14.83 15.41 3.86
CA LYS A 101 -14.80 15.39 5.33
C LYS A 101 -13.40 15.14 5.88
N TYR A 102 -12.67 14.18 5.28
CA TYR A 102 -11.33 13.80 5.74
C TYR A 102 -10.21 14.64 5.12
N SER A 103 -10.50 15.50 4.14
CA SER A 103 -9.48 16.29 3.42
C SER A 103 -8.66 17.20 4.34
N ALA A 104 -9.25 17.69 5.43
CA ALA A 104 -8.60 18.54 6.43
C ALA A 104 -7.70 17.77 7.42
N GLU A 105 -7.76 16.44 7.44
CA GLU A 105 -6.95 15.64 8.35
C GLU A 105 -5.48 15.62 7.94
N ARG A 106 -4.61 15.78 8.94
CA ARG A 106 -3.16 15.78 8.71
C ARG A 106 -2.69 14.44 8.13
N GLY A 107 -2.14 14.50 6.92
CA GLY A 107 -1.59 13.33 6.25
C GLY A 107 -2.55 12.60 5.32
N PHE A 108 -3.86 12.87 5.40
CA PHE A 108 -4.83 12.33 4.46
C PHE A 108 -4.66 12.97 3.08
N LYS A 109 -4.57 12.16 2.02
CA LYS A 109 -4.29 12.66 0.66
C LYS A 109 -5.17 12.06 -0.43
N ALA A 110 -6.04 11.12 -0.07
CA ALA A 110 -6.87 10.42 -1.05
C ALA A 110 -7.74 11.36 -1.87
N HIS A 111 -8.19 12.49 -1.30
CA HIS A 111 -8.99 13.48 -2.01
C HIS A 111 -8.26 14.07 -3.24
N HIS A 112 -6.94 14.33 -3.16
CA HIS A 112 -6.18 14.83 -4.32
C HIS A 112 -6.12 13.81 -5.45
N PHE A 113 -5.95 12.53 -5.11
CA PHE A 113 -5.92 11.46 -6.12
C PHE A 113 -7.30 11.19 -6.70
N TYR A 114 -8.35 11.30 -5.88
CA TYR A 114 -9.72 11.24 -6.39
C TYR A 114 -10.02 12.40 -7.34
N GLN A 115 -9.63 13.62 -6.98
CA GLN A 115 -9.78 14.79 -7.86
C GLN A 115 -9.01 14.60 -9.19
N ALA A 116 -7.86 13.93 -9.18
CA ALA A 116 -7.15 13.63 -10.42
C ALA A 116 -7.95 12.72 -11.38
N ILE A 117 -8.91 11.95 -10.87
CA ILE A 117 -9.78 11.10 -11.72
C ILE A 117 -11.01 11.88 -12.22
N VAL A 118 -11.62 12.72 -11.35
CA VAL A 118 -12.96 13.27 -11.63
C VAL A 118 -12.95 14.72 -12.12
N SER A 119 -11.85 15.45 -11.94
CA SER A 119 -11.76 16.87 -12.33
C SER A 119 -11.69 17.01 -13.84
N GLU A 120 -12.46 17.96 -14.38
CA GLU A 120 -12.38 18.36 -15.79
C GLU A 120 -11.03 18.96 -16.17
N ASN A 121 -10.27 19.46 -15.18
CA ASN A 121 -8.93 20.03 -15.37
C ASN A 121 -7.82 18.96 -15.37
N SER A 122 -8.17 17.70 -15.18
CA SER A 122 -7.19 16.61 -15.19
C SER A 122 -6.77 16.22 -16.60
N CYS A 123 -5.50 15.86 -16.73
CA CYS A 123 -4.96 15.27 -17.95
C CYS A 123 -5.09 13.76 -17.87
N HIS A 124 -5.75 13.17 -18.87
CA HIS A 124 -5.97 11.72 -18.95
C HIS A 124 -5.10 11.12 -20.04
N PHE A 125 -4.29 10.12 -19.68
CA PHE A 125 -3.44 9.38 -20.60
C PHE A 125 -3.81 7.90 -20.57
N SER A 126 -3.75 7.28 -21.74
CA SER A 126 -3.96 5.84 -21.91
C SER A 126 -2.95 5.31 -22.90
N GLU A 127 -2.29 4.22 -22.56
CA GLU A 127 -1.42 3.49 -23.45
C GLU A 127 -1.97 2.08 -23.64
N LYS A 128 -2.32 1.77 -24.89
CA LYS A 128 -2.82 0.44 -25.24
C LYS A 128 -1.67 -0.52 -25.47
N ASN A 129 -1.85 -1.75 -25.02
CA ASN A 129 -0.86 -2.81 -25.18
C ASN A 129 0.55 -2.44 -24.71
N PHE A 130 0.64 -1.72 -23.57
CA PHE A 130 1.89 -1.30 -22.95
C PHE A 130 2.83 -2.50 -22.76
N LEU A 131 4.05 -2.43 -23.32
CA LEU A 131 5.02 -3.52 -23.36
C LEU A 131 4.51 -4.85 -23.99
N GLY A 132 3.39 -4.85 -24.71
CA GLY A 132 2.73 -6.08 -25.15
C GLY A 132 1.95 -6.82 -24.06
N MET A 133 1.73 -6.17 -22.90
CA MET A 133 1.14 -6.79 -21.71
C MET A 133 -0.27 -6.29 -21.39
N GLY A 134 -0.80 -5.37 -22.20
CA GLY A 134 -2.14 -4.80 -22.05
C GLY A 134 -2.12 -3.32 -21.66
N ASP A 135 -3.26 -2.80 -21.29
CA ASP A 135 -3.49 -1.37 -21.19
C ASP A 135 -3.09 -0.80 -19.82
N VAL A 136 -2.64 0.45 -19.83
CA VAL A 136 -2.39 1.25 -18.63
C VAL A 136 -3.05 2.62 -18.80
N THR A 137 -3.44 3.23 -17.68
CA THR A 137 -3.98 4.59 -17.63
C THR A 137 -3.24 5.43 -16.61
N LEU A 138 -3.26 6.75 -16.81
CA LEU A 138 -2.66 7.71 -15.92
C LEU A 138 -3.49 9.00 -15.95
N ASP A 139 -4.03 9.37 -14.81
CA ASP A 139 -4.78 10.59 -14.60
C ASP A 139 -3.94 11.55 -13.75
N ILE A 140 -3.74 12.79 -14.18
CA ILE A 140 -2.90 13.78 -13.48
C ILE A 140 -3.65 15.10 -13.36
N LEU A 141 -3.75 15.60 -12.13
CA LEU A 141 -4.23 16.94 -11.79
C LEU A 141 -3.07 17.80 -11.31
N ILE A 142 -2.93 19.01 -11.86
CA ILE A 142 -1.96 20.00 -11.43
C ILE A 142 -2.67 21.05 -10.61
N GLU A 143 -2.36 21.09 -9.32
CA GLU A 143 -2.86 22.09 -8.38
C GLU A 143 -1.82 22.40 -7.30
N LYS A 144 -1.87 23.63 -6.76
CA LYS A 144 -0.86 24.16 -5.83
C LYS A 144 -0.62 23.29 -4.58
N ASP A 145 -1.68 22.65 -4.07
CA ASP A 145 -1.64 21.90 -2.82
C ASP A 145 -1.41 20.38 -3.02
N CYS A 146 -1.22 19.97 -4.27
CA CYS A 146 -0.98 18.56 -4.60
C CYS A 146 0.39 18.05 -4.11
N PRO A 147 0.48 16.76 -3.73
CA PRO A 147 1.62 16.20 -2.99
C PRO A 147 2.84 15.80 -3.84
N LYS A 148 2.87 16.03 -5.16
CA LYS A 148 3.88 15.54 -6.13
C LYS A 148 4.00 14.00 -6.12
N LYS A 149 2.87 13.32 -6.06
CA LYS A 149 2.82 11.86 -5.99
C LYS A 149 1.82 11.28 -6.98
N ILE A 150 2.11 10.06 -7.39
CA ILE A 150 1.20 9.19 -8.14
C ILE A 150 0.79 8.04 -7.25
N ALA A 151 -0.51 7.79 -7.13
CA ALA A 151 -1.04 6.56 -6.55
C ALA A 151 -0.86 5.43 -7.56
N MET A 152 -0.14 4.38 -7.18
CA MET A 152 0.19 3.24 -8.02
C MET A 152 -0.81 2.12 -7.76
N LEU A 153 -1.65 1.80 -8.74
CA LEU A 153 -2.74 0.85 -8.60
C LEU A 153 -2.65 -0.31 -9.59
N ARG A 154 -3.18 -1.46 -9.16
CA ARG A 154 -3.56 -2.55 -10.08
C ARG A 154 -5.01 -2.41 -10.57
N GLY A 155 -5.42 -3.25 -11.50
CA GLY A 155 -6.77 -3.27 -12.09
C GLY A 155 -7.92 -3.48 -11.10
N THR A 156 -7.64 -3.99 -9.89
CA THR A 156 -8.62 -4.11 -8.80
C THR A 156 -9.10 -2.77 -8.27
N GLY A 157 -8.31 -1.69 -8.45
CA GLY A 157 -8.58 -0.38 -7.89
C GLY A 157 -8.06 -0.20 -6.45
N MET A 158 -7.24 -1.13 -5.96
CA MET A 158 -6.52 -0.99 -4.69
C MET A 158 -5.22 -0.21 -4.93
N SER A 159 -4.97 0.80 -4.10
CA SER A 159 -3.71 1.54 -4.06
C SER A 159 -2.64 0.70 -3.38
N ILE A 160 -1.54 0.42 -4.07
CA ILE A 160 -0.43 -0.36 -3.53
C ILE A 160 0.53 0.57 -2.78
N TYR A 161 0.94 1.67 -3.41
CA TYR A 161 1.79 2.68 -2.78
C TYR A 161 1.67 4.02 -3.50
N LEU A 162 2.16 5.07 -2.83
CA LEU A 162 2.26 6.42 -3.37
C LEU A 162 3.71 6.68 -3.79
N LYS A 163 3.94 6.85 -5.10
CA LYS A 163 5.28 7.14 -5.63
C LYS A 163 5.47 8.63 -5.86
N LYS A 164 6.58 9.18 -5.37
CA LYS A 164 6.99 10.57 -5.62
C LYS A 164 7.68 10.67 -6.97
N PHE A 165 7.37 11.72 -7.72
CA PHE A 165 8.07 12.10 -8.95
C PHE A 165 8.53 13.56 -8.87
N GLN A 166 9.67 13.85 -9.49
CA GLN A 166 10.19 15.21 -9.55
C GLN A 166 9.43 16.01 -10.59
N SER A 167 9.06 17.25 -10.25
CA SER A 167 8.43 18.22 -11.14
C SER A 167 8.53 19.61 -10.52
N HIS A 168 8.61 20.65 -11.34
CA HIS A 168 8.50 22.05 -10.89
C HIS A 168 7.10 22.36 -10.36
N MET A 169 6.09 21.78 -10.96
CA MET A 169 4.69 21.98 -10.57
C MET A 169 4.26 20.93 -9.53
N ASN A 170 3.33 21.32 -8.67
CA ASN A 170 2.66 20.37 -7.79
C ASN A 170 1.59 19.62 -8.57
N PHE A 171 1.47 18.35 -8.33
CA PHE A 171 0.49 17.48 -8.97
C PHE A 171 0.08 16.33 -8.06
N ALA A 172 -1.06 15.75 -8.35
CA ALA A 172 -1.47 14.42 -7.88
C ALA A 172 -1.91 13.60 -9.08
N GLY A 173 -1.67 12.31 -9.07
CA GLY A 173 -2.13 11.46 -10.14
C GLY A 173 -2.38 10.03 -9.72
N VAL A 174 -3.02 9.29 -10.62
CA VAL A 174 -3.40 7.90 -10.44
C VAL A 174 -2.93 7.10 -11.64
N PHE A 175 -2.00 6.20 -11.43
CA PHE A 175 -1.61 5.19 -12.41
C PHE A 175 -2.37 3.90 -12.14
N GLN A 176 -2.97 3.33 -13.17
CA GLN A 176 -3.67 2.06 -13.08
C GLN A 176 -3.25 1.13 -14.23
N ALA A 177 -2.81 -0.08 -13.88
CA ALA A 177 -2.61 -1.16 -14.82
C ALA A 177 -3.95 -1.88 -15.02
N THR A 178 -4.57 -1.77 -16.20
CA THR A 178 -5.88 -2.35 -16.52
C THR A 178 -5.78 -3.62 -17.35
N GLY A 179 -4.66 -3.83 -18.07
CA GLY A 179 -4.42 -5.02 -18.87
C GLY A 179 -4.17 -6.27 -18.02
N GLU A 180 -4.59 -7.43 -18.51
CA GLU A 180 -4.52 -8.70 -17.76
C GLU A 180 -3.08 -9.11 -17.45
N LYS A 181 -2.21 -9.21 -18.45
CA LYS A 181 -0.82 -9.68 -18.27
C LYS A 181 0.02 -8.75 -17.39
N ILE A 182 -0.14 -7.42 -17.55
CA ILE A 182 0.58 -6.47 -16.71
C ILE A 182 0.10 -6.54 -15.26
N ASN A 183 -1.21 -6.78 -15.02
CA ASN A 183 -1.75 -7.00 -13.68
C ASN A 183 -1.20 -8.26 -13.03
N GLU A 184 -1.09 -9.36 -13.79
CA GLU A 184 -0.49 -10.60 -13.28
C GLU A 184 0.97 -10.38 -12.90
N ALA A 185 1.77 -9.76 -13.78
CA ALA A 185 3.17 -9.46 -13.49
C ALA A 185 3.34 -8.57 -12.25
N LEU A 186 2.54 -7.50 -12.11
CA LEU A 186 2.59 -6.64 -10.94
C LEU A 186 2.14 -7.37 -9.67
N LYS A 187 1.13 -8.26 -9.76
CA LYS A 187 0.68 -9.10 -8.64
C LYS A 187 1.79 -10.05 -8.17
N GLU A 188 2.54 -10.67 -9.07
CA GLU A 188 3.66 -11.53 -8.71
C GLU A 188 4.79 -10.76 -7.99
N MET A 189 4.95 -9.47 -8.32
CA MET A 189 5.92 -8.59 -7.66
C MET A 189 5.43 -8.07 -6.29
N GLU A 190 4.17 -8.25 -5.91
CA GLU A 190 3.67 -7.78 -4.62
C GLU A 190 4.11 -8.69 -3.47
N PRO A 191 4.64 -8.14 -2.37
CA PRO A 191 4.79 -8.87 -1.13
C PRO A 191 3.43 -9.08 -0.43
N PRO A 192 3.37 -9.94 0.61
CA PRO A 192 2.13 -10.16 1.35
C PRO A 192 1.53 -8.91 2.00
N GLU A 193 2.35 -7.90 2.27
CA GLU A 193 1.96 -6.61 2.84
C GLU A 193 1.24 -5.71 1.83
N HIS A 194 1.34 -5.99 0.52
CA HIS A 194 0.75 -5.22 -0.58
C HIS A 194 1.11 -3.72 -0.58
N ASP A 195 2.34 -3.40 -0.21
CA ASP A 195 2.83 -2.03 0.00
C ASP A 195 3.85 -1.54 -1.05
N LYS A 196 4.24 -2.41 -1.98
CA LYS A 196 5.20 -2.11 -3.05
C LYS A 196 5.14 -3.13 -4.18
N TRP A 197 5.85 -2.83 -5.27
CA TRP A 197 6.22 -3.81 -6.29
C TRP A 197 7.71 -4.10 -6.20
N ALA A 198 8.07 -5.33 -5.83
CA ALA A 198 9.42 -5.82 -5.61
C ALA A 198 9.84 -6.74 -6.76
N PRO A 199 10.67 -6.28 -7.73
CA PRO A 199 11.08 -7.07 -8.89
C PRO A 199 11.77 -8.40 -8.54
N GLU A 200 12.36 -8.49 -7.34
CA GLU A 200 13.04 -9.68 -6.83
C GLU A 200 12.10 -10.87 -6.64
N ARG A 201 10.80 -10.59 -6.53
CA ARG A 201 9.75 -11.61 -6.36
C ARG A 201 9.27 -12.17 -7.70
N TYR A 202 9.51 -11.45 -8.78
CA TYR A 202 9.13 -11.90 -10.12
C TYR A 202 10.05 -13.02 -10.61
N ASN A 203 9.53 -14.03 -11.29
CA ASN A 203 10.30 -15.19 -11.77
C ASN A 203 11.55 -14.78 -12.55
N ASP A 204 11.46 -13.75 -13.40
CA ASP A 204 12.59 -13.11 -14.03
C ASP A 204 12.77 -11.70 -13.46
N MET A 205 13.68 -11.56 -12.51
CA MET A 205 13.98 -10.27 -11.86
C MET A 205 14.41 -9.19 -12.86
N LYS A 206 15.10 -9.56 -13.95
CA LYS A 206 15.52 -8.56 -14.98
C LYS A 206 14.30 -8.04 -15.72
N GLU A 207 13.38 -8.92 -16.06
CA GLU A 207 12.11 -8.54 -16.69
C GLU A 207 11.23 -7.71 -15.73
N GLY A 208 11.13 -8.09 -14.46
CA GLY A 208 10.44 -7.32 -13.45
C GLY A 208 10.98 -5.89 -13.31
N LYS A 209 12.32 -5.73 -13.28
CA LYS A 209 12.98 -4.41 -13.31
C LYS A 209 12.67 -3.64 -14.60
N ARG A 210 12.68 -4.31 -15.75
CA ARG A 210 12.35 -3.69 -17.05
C ARG A 210 10.93 -3.14 -17.05
N ILE A 211 9.96 -3.90 -16.56
CA ILE A 211 8.55 -3.48 -16.46
C ILE A 211 8.42 -2.24 -15.59
N LEU A 212 8.97 -2.23 -14.37
CA LEU A 212 8.86 -1.08 -13.47
C LEU A 212 9.60 0.14 -13.99
N THR A 213 10.76 -0.04 -14.63
CA THR A 213 11.51 1.05 -15.27
C THR A 213 10.69 1.68 -16.39
N ALA A 214 10.04 0.86 -17.23
CA ALA A 214 9.21 1.34 -18.32
C ALA A 214 7.96 2.09 -17.81
N ILE A 215 7.28 1.57 -16.77
CA ILE A 215 6.15 2.28 -16.12
C ILE A 215 6.61 3.65 -15.59
N ASN A 216 7.70 3.68 -14.85
CA ASN A 216 8.23 4.92 -14.29
C ASN A 216 8.68 5.91 -15.38
N GLY A 217 9.30 5.42 -16.43
CA GLY A 217 9.69 6.23 -17.59
C GLY A 217 8.50 6.86 -18.30
N TRP A 218 7.46 6.07 -18.57
CA TRP A 218 6.24 6.55 -19.18
C TRP A 218 5.53 7.61 -18.31
N ILE A 219 5.43 7.39 -16.99
CA ILE A 219 4.84 8.38 -16.09
C ILE A 219 5.65 9.69 -16.10
N ARG A 220 7.00 9.62 -16.06
CA ARG A 220 7.85 10.83 -16.13
C ARG A 220 7.65 11.58 -17.44
N GLU A 221 7.60 10.86 -18.55
CA GLU A 221 7.34 11.47 -19.87
C GLU A 221 6.01 12.24 -19.86
N LYS A 222 4.94 11.66 -19.31
CA LYS A 222 3.64 12.33 -19.26
C LYS A 222 3.63 13.53 -18.32
N ILE A 223 4.32 13.46 -17.18
CA ILE A 223 4.50 14.62 -16.28
C ILE A 223 5.26 15.74 -17.01
N GLN A 224 6.34 15.43 -17.72
CA GLN A 224 7.09 16.42 -18.49
C GLN A 224 6.26 17.03 -19.62
N GLU A 225 5.49 16.23 -20.35
CA GLU A 225 4.59 16.70 -21.42
C GLU A 225 3.61 17.75 -20.90
N ILE A 226 2.97 17.51 -19.74
CA ILE A 226 2.03 18.49 -19.16
C ILE A 226 2.78 19.73 -18.67
N THR A 227 3.93 19.54 -18.00
CA THR A 227 4.72 20.63 -17.44
C THR A 227 5.24 21.56 -18.54
N SER A 228 5.70 21.02 -19.67
CA SER A 228 6.16 21.82 -20.82
C SER A 228 5.02 22.63 -21.43
N ARG A 229 3.84 22.05 -21.61
CA ARG A 229 2.66 22.76 -22.13
C ARG A 229 2.27 23.93 -21.25
N ASN A 230 2.32 23.78 -19.95
CA ASN A 230 1.96 24.84 -19.00
C ASN A 230 3.03 25.94 -18.91
N THR A 231 4.31 25.59 -19.13
CA THR A 231 5.42 26.56 -19.13
C THR A 231 5.40 27.43 -20.41
N GLU A 232 4.93 26.91 -21.53
CA GLU A 232 4.74 27.70 -22.74
C GLU A 232 3.63 28.76 -22.63
N GLN A 233 2.72 28.58 -21.66
CA GLN A 233 1.67 29.56 -21.31
C GLN A 233 2.09 30.60 -20.26
N GLU A 234 3.13 30.34 -19.47
CA GLU A 234 3.69 31.26 -18.47
C GLU A 234 5.18 31.49 -18.70
N VAL A 235 5.49 32.50 -19.57
CA VAL A 235 6.77 33.23 -19.61
C VAL A 235 8.07 32.44 -19.79
N ASP A 236 8.69 32.68 -20.94
CA ASP A 236 10.13 32.86 -21.23
C ASP A 236 11.03 32.93 -19.98
N PHE A 237 11.53 31.77 -19.53
CA PHE A 237 12.64 31.66 -18.62
C PHE A 237 13.72 30.82 -19.29
N GLU A 238 14.66 31.51 -19.96
CA GLU A 238 15.97 30.95 -20.29
C GLU A 238 16.68 30.51 -19.01
N GLY A 239 16.98 29.23 -18.94
CA GLY A 239 18.04 28.69 -18.11
C GLY A 239 17.65 28.19 -16.73
N MET A 240 17.19 26.96 -16.67
CA MET A 240 17.64 26.02 -15.62
C MET A 240 17.25 24.58 -16.02
N GLN A 241 18.04 23.98 -16.88
CA GLN A 241 18.10 22.52 -17.02
C GLN A 241 19.00 21.96 -15.91
N GLU A 242 18.52 21.96 -14.70
CA GLU A 242 19.13 21.15 -13.65
C GLU A 242 18.29 19.88 -13.46
N PHE A 243 18.50 18.93 -14.38
CA PHE A 243 18.05 17.57 -14.21
C PHE A 243 18.95 16.92 -13.14
N LEU A 244 18.58 17.10 -11.87
CA LEU A 244 19.04 16.17 -10.86
C LEU A 244 18.39 14.82 -11.17
N PRO A 245 19.15 13.72 -11.27
CA PRO A 245 18.55 12.41 -11.41
C PRO A 245 17.59 12.19 -10.24
N ASP A 246 16.39 11.70 -10.52
CA ASP A 246 15.52 11.16 -9.47
C ASP A 246 16.36 10.27 -8.57
N GLU A 247 16.15 10.36 -7.26
CA GLU A 247 16.74 9.41 -6.33
C GLU A 247 16.42 8.01 -6.88
N LEU A 248 17.40 7.43 -7.57
CA LEU A 248 17.40 6.00 -7.83
C LEU A 248 17.23 5.39 -6.45
N ASP A 249 16.28 4.48 -6.30
CA ASP A 249 16.10 3.68 -5.08
C ASP A 249 17.52 3.43 -4.54
N GLU A 250 17.82 3.88 -3.31
CA GLU A 250 19.17 3.87 -2.72
C GLU A 250 19.88 2.50 -2.81
N GLU A 251 19.15 1.45 -3.13
CA GLU A 251 19.65 0.09 -3.36
C GLU A 251 20.33 -0.13 -4.73
N LEU A 252 20.31 0.81 -5.66
CA LEU A 252 20.89 0.65 -7.01
C LEU A 252 21.99 1.68 -7.34
N ALA A 253 22.36 2.55 -6.40
CA ALA A 253 23.49 3.43 -6.60
C ALA A 253 24.80 2.63 -6.53
N PRO A 254 25.71 2.74 -7.51
CA PRO A 254 27.06 2.23 -7.34
C PRO A 254 27.71 2.96 -6.15
N PRO A 255 28.58 2.30 -5.36
CA PRO A 255 29.21 2.92 -4.20
C PRO A 255 29.89 4.24 -4.62
N SER A 256 29.53 5.32 -3.94
CA SER A 256 30.12 6.64 -4.18
C SER A 256 31.62 6.60 -3.93
N ILE A 257 32.40 6.85 -4.97
CA ILE A 257 33.83 7.00 -4.84
C ILE A 257 34.09 8.37 -4.18
N ILE A 258 34.53 8.36 -2.94
CA ILE A 258 34.98 9.56 -2.22
C ILE A 258 36.27 10.05 -2.92
N PRO A 259 36.34 11.30 -3.36
CA PRO A 259 37.58 11.82 -3.99
C PRO A 259 38.72 11.82 -2.98
N GLY A 260 39.70 10.94 -3.16
CA GLY A 260 40.90 10.88 -2.34
C GLY A 260 41.36 9.51 -1.88
N GLU A 261 40.57 8.48 -2.01
CA GLU A 261 41.02 7.11 -1.72
C GLU A 261 41.56 6.41 -2.96
N ARG A 262 42.77 5.84 -2.83
CA ARG A 262 43.33 4.98 -3.88
C ARG A 262 42.49 3.72 -4.03
N PRO A 263 42.26 3.22 -5.25
CA PRO A 263 41.62 1.94 -5.45
C PRO A 263 42.43 0.84 -4.74
N PRO A 264 41.73 -0.10 -4.08
CA PRO A 264 42.37 -1.21 -3.39
C PRO A 264 43.10 -2.12 -4.38
N ASP A 265 44.29 -2.58 -3.97
CA ASP A 265 45.16 -3.47 -4.74
C ASP A 265 44.41 -4.83 -4.93
N PRO A 266 44.27 -5.35 -6.18
CA PRO A 266 43.54 -6.55 -6.47
C PRO A 266 44.10 -7.84 -5.85
N ASN A 267 45.26 -7.77 -5.14
CA ASN A 267 45.89 -8.93 -4.51
C ASN A 267 45.77 -9.00 -2.98
N THR A 268 45.00 -8.12 -2.34
CA THR A 268 44.82 -8.16 -0.88
C THR A 268 43.61 -9.06 -0.55
N LYS A 269 43.85 -10.22 0.06
CA LYS A 269 42.80 -11.06 0.63
C LYS A 269 42.08 -10.30 1.75
N PRO A 270 40.73 -10.32 1.81
CA PRO A 270 40.01 -9.65 2.87
C PRO A 270 40.32 -10.31 4.23
N GLN A 271 40.81 -9.53 5.16
CA GLN A 271 40.85 -9.89 6.56
C GLN A 271 39.43 -9.76 7.11
N SER A 272 38.85 -10.88 7.49
CA SER A 272 37.58 -10.94 8.19
C SER A 272 37.78 -10.42 9.62
N ASN A 273 37.27 -9.22 9.91
CA ASN A 273 36.98 -8.85 11.29
C ASN A 273 35.75 -9.64 11.75
N PRO A 274 35.80 -10.25 12.93
CA PRO A 274 34.60 -10.87 13.49
C PRO A 274 33.57 -9.79 13.85
N ASP A 275 32.35 -9.96 13.35
CA ASP A 275 31.21 -9.12 13.71
C ASP A 275 31.01 -9.12 15.24
N PRO A 276 30.71 -7.94 15.84
CA PRO A 276 30.29 -7.91 17.23
C PRO A 276 28.95 -8.66 17.36
N PRO A 277 28.74 -9.40 18.46
CA PRO A 277 27.49 -10.15 18.66
C PRO A 277 26.29 -9.19 18.68
N PRO A 278 25.16 -9.57 18.08
CA PRO A 278 23.96 -8.71 18.04
C PRO A 278 23.48 -8.46 19.48
N ALA A 279 23.19 -7.19 19.78
CA ALA A 279 22.61 -6.81 21.06
C ALA A 279 21.30 -7.55 21.31
N GLU A 280 21.24 -8.31 22.39
CA GLU A 280 20.03 -8.98 22.83
C GLU A 280 18.96 -7.94 23.12
N ARG A 281 17.86 -7.96 22.35
CA ARG A 281 16.67 -7.20 22.70
C ARG A 281 16.04 -7.81 23.95
N PRO A 282 15.62 -7.02 24.94
CA PRO A 282 14.93 -7.55 26.10
C PRO A 282 13.64 -8.25 25.62
N ARG A 283 13.48 -9.50 26.03
CA ARG A 283 12.27 -10.28 25.75
C ARG A 283 11.14 -9.70 26.62
N PRO A 284 9.95 -9.47 26.06
CA PRO A 284 8.81 -9.14 26.89
C PRO A 284 8.50 -10.32 27.85
N ASP A 285 8.12 -9.98 29.06
CA ASP A 285 7.74 -10.97 30.08
C ASP A 285 6.58 -11.85 29.57
N PRO A 286 6.56 -13.14 29.89
CA PRO A 286 5.51 -14.03 29.44
C PRO A 286 4.17 -13.64 30.09
N ILE A 287 3.15 -13.44 29.25
CA ILE A 287 1.78 -13.26 29.70
C ILE A 287 1.31 -14.58 30.34
N VAL A 288 1.13 -14.58 31.65
CA VAL A 288 0.54 -15.70 32.39
C VAL A 288 -0.96 -15.67 32.21
N ILE A 289 -1.49 -16.45 31.29
CA ILE A 289 -2.93 -16.67 31.17
C ILE A 289 -3.31 -17.74 32.19
N ASN A 290 -4.08 -17.35 33.22
CA ASN A 290 -4.66 -18.29 34.18
C ASN A 290 -5.74 -19.13 33.48
N PRO A 291 -5.59 -20.46 33.34
CA PRO A 291 -6.52 -21.30 32.60
C PRO A 291 -7.86 -21.56 33.30
N ASN A 292 -8.07 -21.04 34.52
CA ASN A 292 -9.31 -21.17 35.28
C ASN A 292 -9.64 -19.87 36.03
N PRO A 293 -10.28 -18.88 35.39
CA PRO A 293 -10.92 -17.80 36.16
C PRO A 293 -12.10 -18.39 36.90
N LYS A 294 -12.14 -18.23 38.21
CA LYS A 294 -13.34 -18.50 39.01
C LYS A 294 -14.45 -17.61 38.49
N PRO A 295 -15.71 -18.10 38.30
CA PRO A 295 -16.80 -17.24 37.94
C PRO A 295 -17.03 -16.22 39.07
N GLU A 296 -16.80 -14.94 38.76
CA GLU A 296 -17.29 -13.86 39.62
C GLU A 296 -18.83 -13.82 39.46
N GLU A 297 -19.50 -13.96 40.59
CA GLU A 297 -20.96 -13.82 40.73
C GLU A 297 -21.36 -12.41 40.28
N TYR A 298 -22.08 -12.30 39.18
CA TYR A 298 -22.86 -11.12 38.85
C TYR A 298 -24.01 -11.03 39.86
N GLN A 299 -23.94 -10.07 40.74
CA GLN A 299 -25.12 -9.60 41.46
C GLN A 299 -25.85 -8.55 40.63
N PRO A 300 -27.21 -8.56 40.61
CA PRO A 300 -28.06 -7.77 39.71
C PRO A 300 -28.04 -6.26 40.02
#